data_f549bb6959f766a168253d9768129fd9
#
_entry.id   f549bb6959f766a168253d9768129fd9
#
_cell.length_a   1.000
_cell.length_b   1.000
_cell.length_c   1.000
_cell.angle_alpha   90.00
_cell.angle_beta   90.00
_cell.angle_gamma   90.00
#
_symmetry.space_group_name_H-M   'P 1'
#
loop_
_entity.id
_entity.type
_entity.pdbx_description
1 polymer ?
#
loop_
_entity_poly.entity_id
_entity_poly.type
_entity_poly.pdbx_seq_one_letter_code
_entity_poly.pdbx_strand_id
1 'polypeptide(L)'
;MRILAATVVLTSSLLTTGFIHTSALANNAMTLSQSTPQLQPNKTQPINISKAEFGVVVRDAEGKFNFTPTIRVPLVEGSKYGWRIQIRDVKGQVTWREVLRLPKPPETWATDNGENFTLSADGTEAVTKRTQLPKDGVIENFWTIAPGDPPGKHIIYVYVDDHLVGNFEFEIVPKGNREVKGREQLGKI
;
A
#
# COMPACT_ATOMS: atom_id res chain seq x y z
N MET A 1 -12.16 -15.76 30.16
CA MET A 1 -13.18 -15.61 31.22
C MET A 1 -13.10 -14.22 31.81
N ARG A 2 -14.14 -13.46 31.67
CA ARG A 2 -14.61 -12.18 32.21
C ARG A 2 -14.83 -11.11 31.16
N ILE A 3 -16.11 -11.05 30.80
CA ILE A 3 -16.80 -9.99 30.06
C ILE A 3 -17.02 -8.84 31.03
N LEU A 4 -16.71 -7.61 30.61
CA LEU A 4 -17.19 -6.41 31.29
C LEU A 4 -17.95 -5.56 30.26
N ALA A 5 -19.26 -5.53 30.43
CA ALA A 5 -20.18 -4.64 29.76
C ALA A 5 -20.09 -3.23 30.37
N ALA A 6 -19.96 -2.22 29.56
CA ALA A 6 -20.10 -0.82 29.96
C ALA A 6 -21.43 -0.27 29.45
N THR A 7 -22.29 0.08 30.38
CA THR A 7 -23.63 0.63 30.24
C THR A 7 -23.53 2.11 29.83
N VAL A 8 -24.20 2.48 28.73
CA VAL A 8 -24.39 3.86 28.32
C VAL A 8 -25.64 4.41 29.00
N VAL A 9 -25.50 5.49 29.75
CA VAL A 9 -26.60 6.24 30.35
C VAL A 9 -26.92 7.42 29.44
N LEU A 10 -28.13 7.39 28.86
CA LEU A 10 -28.76 8.56 28.23
C LEU A 10 -29.41 9.43 29.29
N THR A 11 -29.03 10.69 29.36
CA THR A 11 -29.80 11.72 30.08
C THR A 11 -30.41 12.70 29.11
N SER A 12 -31.73 12.61 28.99
CA SER A 12 -32.60 13.61 28.38
C SER A 12 -32.83 14.76 29.36
N SER A 13 -32.76 15.98 28.89
CA SER A 13 -33.33 17.12 29.62
C SER A 13 -34.14 17.99 28.67
N LEU A 14 -35.43 18.09 29.03
CA LEU A 14 -36.49 18.83 28.40
C LEU A 14 -36.55 20.27 28.91
N LEU A 15 -36.99 21.18 28.00
CA LEU A 15 -37.89 22.33 28.15
C LEU A 15 -37.55 23.49 29.10
N THR A 16 -37.54 24.69 28.49
CA THR A 16 -38.46 25.77 28.99
C THR A 16 -38.77 26.78 27.89
N THR A 17 -40.06 26.98 27.73
CA THR A 17 -40.77 28.03 27.00
C THR A 17 -40.63 29.36 27.72
N GLY A 18 -40.58 30.49 26.98
CA GLY A 18 -40.66 31.83 27.60
C GLY A 18 -40.64 32.99 26.62
N PHE A 19 -41.81 33.39 26.20
CA PHE A 19 -42.37 34.77 26.04
C PHE A 19 -41.78 35.74 25.00
N ILE A 20 -42.71 36.14 24.21
CA ILE A 20 -42.87 37.22 23.23
C ILE A 20 -42.51 38.61 23.82
N HIS A 21 -41.71 39.38 23.11
CA HIS A 21 -41.85 40.82 23.06
C HIS A 21 -41.60 41.34 21.65
N THR A 22 -42.67 41.83 21.04
CA THR A 22 -42.65 42.64 19.82
C THR A 22 -42.11 44.03 20.15
N SER A 23 -41.11 44.47 19.43
CA SER A 23 -40.81 45.88 19.20
C SER A 23 -40.27 46.04 17.80
N ALA A 24 -41.08 46.66 16.98
CA ALA A 24 -40.69 47.15 15.67
C ALA A 24 -39.70 48.32 15.84
N LEU A 25 -38.71 48.39 14.97
CA LEU A 25 -38.36 49.54 14.13
C LEU A 25 -36.91 49.46 13.64
N ALA A 26 -36.80 49.87 12.42
CA ALA A 26 -35.62 50.36 11.70
C ALA A 26 -34.84 49.35 10.84
N ASN A 27 -35.14 49.46 9.57
CA ASN A 27 -34.36 49.04 8.41
C ASN A 27 -32.89 49.44 8.53
N ASN A 28 -32.03 48.46 8.57
CA ASN A 28 -30.71 48.55 7.96
C ASN A 28 -30.40 47.14 7.39
N ALA A 29 -30.69 46.99 6.10
CA ALA A 29 -30.28 45.81 5.34
C ALA A 29 -28.75 45.83 5.20
N MET A 30 -28.03 45.31 6.19
CA MET A 30 -26.67 44.84 6.00
C MET A 30 -26.76 43.47 5.32
N THR A 31 -26.55 43.48 4.02
CA THR A 31 -26.33 42.26 3.24
C THR A 31 -25.03 41.60 3.74
N LEU A 32 -25.16 40.71 4.70
CA LEU A 32 -24.09 39.77 5.04
C LEU A 32 -23.96 38.83 3.86
N SER A 33 -23.04 39.12 2.95
CA SER A 33 -22.55 38.14 1.99
C SER A 33 -21.93 37.00 2.80
N GLN A 34 -22.71 35.96 3.05
CA GLN A 34 -22.19 34.68 3.48
C GLN A 34 -21.37 34.12 2.32
N SER A 35 -20.07 34.39 2.33
CA SER A 35 -19.11 33.64 1.53
C SER A 35 -19.09 32.21 2.06
N THR A 36 -19.95 31.37 1.50
CA THR A 36 -19.82 29.92 1.67
C THR A 36 -18.41 29.56 1.16
N PRO A 37 -17.53 28.93 1.96
CA PRO A 37 -16.29 28.41 1.44
C PRO A 37 -16.66 27.36 0.40
N GLN A 38 -16.57 27.69 -0.88
CA GLN A 38 -16.58 26.68 -1.93
C GLN A 38 -15.32 25.84 -1.70
N LEU A 39 -15.53 24.63 -1.19
CA LEU A 39 -14.55 23.58 -1.27
C LEU A 39 -14.31 23.34 -2.77
N GLN A 40 -13.32 24.06 -3.30
CA GLN A 40 -12.82 23.73 -4.63
C GLN A 40 -12.32 22.31 -4.56
N PRO A 41 -12.81 21.39 -5.43
CA PRO A 41 -12.19 20.08 -5.55
C PRO A 41 -10.72 20.33 -5.89
N ASN A 42 -9.86 19.93 -4.97
CA ASN A 42 -8.42 19.98 -5.16
C ASN A 42 -8.15 19.23 -6.48
N LYS A 43 -7.87 19.98 -7.56
CA LYS A 43 -7.42 19.37 -8.82
C LYS A 43 -6.10 18.70 -8.50
N THR A 44 -6.17 17.41 -8.17
CA THR A 44 -5.00 16.56 -8.02
C THR A 44 -4.23 16.69 -9.34
N GLN A 45 -3.07 17.30 -9.29
CA GLN A 45 -2.19 17.43 -10.45
C GLN A 45 -1.86 16.01 -10.93
N PRO A 46 -1.87 15.73 -12.24
CA PRO A 46 -1.53 14.40 -12.73
C PRO A 46 -0.13 14.05 -12.25
N ILE A 47 -0.01 12.87 -11.61
CA ILE A 47 1.26 12.37 -11.10
C ILE A 47 2.15 12.02 -12.28
N ASN A 48 3.31 12.65 -12.37
CA ASN A 48 4.26 12.43 -13.45
C ASN A 48 5.20 11.26 -13.11
N ILE A 49 4.83 10.04 -13.57
CA ILE A 49 5.67 8.85 -13.42
C ILE A 49 6.67 8.79 -14.58
N SER A 50 7.95 8.76 -14.24
CA SER A 50 9.00 8.61 -15.25
C SER A 50 9.49 7.18 -15.42
N LYS A 51 9.35 6.35 -14.38
CA LYS A 51 9.75 4.95 -14.40
C LYS A 51 8.99 4.16 -13.34
N ALA A 52 8.56 2.95 -13.69
CA ALA A 52 7.99 1.99 -12.76
C ALA A 52 8.64 0.62 -13.03
N GLU A 53 9.23 0.00 -12.02
CA GLU A 53 9.96 -1.26 -12.14
C GLU A 53 9.57 -2.21 -11.02
N PHE A 54 9.57 -3.50 -11.35
CA PHE A 54 9.48 -4.60 -10.39
C PHE A 54 10.76 -5.44 -10.49
N GLY A 55 11.20 -6.01 -9.36
CA GLY A 55 12.39 -6.83 -9.33
C GLY A 55 12.70 -7.42 -7.97
N VAL A 56 13.90 -7.96 -7.87
CA VAL A 56 14.45 -8.55 -6.65
C VAL A 56 15.61 -7.72 -6.13
N VAL A 57 15.82 -7.77 -4.81
CA VAL A 57 17.01 -7.19 -4.18
C VAL A 57 18.03 -8.29 -3.96
N VAL A 58 19.15 -8.20 -4.65
CA VAL A 58 20.26 -9.15 -4.55
C VAL A 58 21.46 -8.50 -3.87
N ARG A 59 22.22 -9.33 -3.16
CA ARG A 59 23.47 -8.91 -2.54
C ARG A 59 24.61 -9.26 -3.50
N ASP A 60 25.43 -8.26 -3.84
CA ASP A 60 26.63 -8.48 -4.65
C ASP A 60 27.80 -9.10 -3.84
N ALA A 61 28.93 -9.32 -4.52
CA ALA A 61 30.11 -9.91 -3.91
C ALA A 61 30.71 -9.01 -2.79
N GLU A 62 30.51 -7.71 -2.91
CA GLU A 62 30.96 -6.71 -1.94
C GLU A 62 29.97 -6.54 -0.77
N GLY A 63 28.85 -7.27 -0.81
CA GLY A 63 27.83 -7.24 0.23
C GLY A 63 26.82 -6.11 0.12
N LYS A 64 26.83 -5.31 -0.96
CA LYS A 64 25.90 -4.25 -1.23
C LYS A 64 24.60 -4.80 -1.82
N PHE A 65 23.48 -4.23 -1.41
CA PHE A 65 22.18 -4.58 -1.97
C PHE A 65 21.92 -3.81 -3.27
N ASN A 66 21.61 -4.55 -4.32
CA ASN A 66 21.29 -4.03 -5.64
C ASN A 66 19.91 -4.48 -6.08
N PHE A 67 19.12 -3.56 -6.63
CA PHE A 67 17.85 -3.88 -7.24
C PHE A 67 18.06 -4.40 -8.67
N THR A 68 17.53 -5.57 -8.97
CA THR A 68 17.62 -6.22 -10.28
C THR A 68 16.22 -6.40 -10.85
N PRO A 69 15.86 -5.70 -11.94
CA PRO A 69 14.58 -5.88 -12.61
C PRO A 69 14.39 -7.31 -13.09
N THR A 70 13.27 -7.93 -12.74
CA THR A 70 12.89 -9.30 -13.18
C THR A 70 11.42 -9.55 -12.84
N ILE A 71 10.78 -10.43 -13.60
CA ILE A 71 9.43 -10.95 -13.31
C ILE A 71 9.46 -12.36 -12.71
N ARG A 72 10.64 -12.91 -12.44
CA ARG A 72 10.82 -14.23 -11.83
C ARG A 72 11.53 -14.07 -10.50
N VAL A 73 10.82 -14.39 -9.43
CA VAL A 73 11.31 -14.29 -8.05
C VAL A 73 11.67 -15.72 -7.56
N PRO A 74 12.91 -15.98 -7.18
CA PRO A 74 13.25 -17.28 -6.60
C PRO A 74 12.52 -17.48 -5.26
N LEU A 75 11.89 -18.66 -5.07
CA LEU A 75 11.32 -19.06 -3.79
C LEU A 75 12.46 -19.45 -2.84
N VAL A 76 13.11 -18.45 -2.27
CA VAL A 76 14.20 -18.61 -1.31
C VAL A 76 13.91 -17.73 -0.12
N GLU A 77 13.76 -18.34 1.05
CA GLU A 77 13.50 -17.63 2.31
C GLU A 77 14.51 -16.50 2.53
N GLY A 78 14.01 -15.35 2.97
CA GLY A 78 14.80 -14.15 3.18
C GLY A 78 15.08 -13.31 1.93
N SER A 79 14.80 -13.84 0.72
CA SER A 79 14.90 -13.05 -0.52
C SER A 79 13.88 -11.94 -0.53
N LYS A 80 14.29 -10.77 -1.02
CA LYS A 80 13.43 -9.58 -1.12
C LYS A 80 13.03 -9.32 -2.57
N TYR A 81 11.76 -9.00 -2.78
CA TYR A 81 11.20 -8.59 -4.07
C TYR A 81 10.23 -7.43 -3.88
N GLY A 82 10.02 -6.65 -4.92
CA GLY A 82 9.10 -5.52 -4.83
C GLY A 82 9.23 -4.58 -6.00
N TRP A 83 8.74 -3.37 -5.80
CA TRP A 83 8.66 -2.36 -6.83
C TRP A 83 9.34 -1.05 -6.43
N ARG A 84 9.74 -0.30 -7.45
CA ARG A 84 10.28 1.06 -7.36
C ARG A 84 9.62 1.94 -8.41
N ILE A 85 9.16 3.11 -8.02
CA ILE A 85 8.51 4.06 -8.91
C ILE A 85 9.18 5.42 -8.77
N GLN A 86 9.66 5.95 -9.89
CA GLN A 86 10.25 7.26 -10.00
C GLN A 86 9.18 8.29 -10.36
N ILE A 87 8.95 9.24 -9.47
CA ILE A 87 7.99 10.33 -9.63
C ILE A 87 8.75 11.61 -9.89
N ARG A 88 8.36 12.38 -10.91
CA ARG A 88 8.92 13.70 -11.21
C ARG A 88 8.10 14.79 -10.53
N ASP A 89 8.73 15.92 -10.27
CA ASP A 89 8.10 17.18 -9.83
C ASP A 89 7.32 17.05 -8.51
N VAL A 90 7.58 15.99 -7.72
CA VAL A 90 6.95 15.75 -6.44
C VAL A 90 7.49 16.73 -5.40
N LYS A 91 6.56 17.44 -4.74
CA LYS A 91 6.87 18.32 -3.61
C LYS A 91 6.15 17.80 -2.37
N GLY A 92 6.92 17.30 -1.40
CA GLY A 92 6.37 16.81 -0.14
C GLY A 92 6.08 15.31 -0.11
N GLN A 93 5.19 14.92 0.80
CA GLN A 93 4.86 13.53 1.01
C GLN A 93 3.93 12.99 -0.07
N VAL A 94 4.05 11.70 -0.34
CA VAL A 94 3.22 10.94 -1.27
C VAL A 94 2.52 9.84 -0.50
N THR A 95 1.22 9.71 -0.68
CA THR A 95 0.45 8.56 -0.17
C THR A 95 0.28 7.55 -1.29
N TRP A 96 0.75 6.32 -1.05
CA TRP A 96 0.55 5.22 -1.97
C TRP A 96 -0.21 4.09 -1.31
N ARG A 97 -0.88 3.30 -2.14
CA ARG A 97 -1.59 2.08 -1.78
C ARG A 97 -1.15 0.96 -2.71
N GLU A 98 -0.74 -0.15 -2.13
CA GLU A 98 -0.41 -1.38 -2.85
C GLU A 98 -1.51 -2.41 -2.63
N VAL A 99 -1.82 -3.17 -3.66
CA VAL A 99 -2.65 -4.38 -3.59
C VAL A 99 -1.82 -5.53 -4.12
N LEU A 100 -1.41 -6.45 -3.24
CA LEU A 100 -0.70 -7.67 -3.58
C LEU A 100 -1.70 -8.83 -3.64
N ARG A 101 -1.75 -9.54 -4.78
CA ARG A 101 -2.56 -10.74 -4.99
C ARG A 101 -1.70 -11.96 -5.17
N LEU A 102 -2.05 -13.02 -4.44
CA LEU A 102 -1.39 -14.31 -4.43
C LEU A 102 -2.27 -15.37 -5.10
N PRO A 103 -1.68 -16.46 -5.65
CA PRO A 103 -2.44 -17.57 -6.26
C PRO A 103 -3.22 -18.38 -5.22
N LYS A 104 -2.80 -18.36 -3.95
CA LYS A 104 -3.46 -18.94 -2.78
C LYS A 104 -2.96 -18.24 -1.52
N PRO A 105 -3.67 -18.35 -0.37
CA PRO A 105 -3.20 -17.74 0.87
C PRO A 105 -1.86 -18.34 1.30
N PRO A 106 -0.93 -17.52 1.83
CA PRO A 106 0.31 -18.00 2.45
C PRO A 106 0.02 -18.58 3.83
N GLU A 107 0.97 -19.28 4.43
CA GLU A 107 0.84 -19.77 5.80
C GLU A 107 0.80 -18.62 6.82
N THR A 108 1.53 -17.55 6.55
CA THR A 108 1.59 -16.37 7.43
C THR A 108 1.63 -15.09 6.61
N TRP A 109 1.11 -14.01 7.20
CA TRP A 109 1.26 -12.66 6.70
C TRP A 109 2.10 -11.86 7.70
N ALA A 110 3.17 -11.22 7.21
CA ALA A 110 3.88 -10.19 7.97
C ALA A 110 3.06 -8.90 7.94
N THR A 111 2.78 -8.32 9.10
CA THR A 111 2.06 -7.07 9.24
C THR A 111 2.97 -5.99 9.83
N ASP A 112 2.73 -4.74 9.51
CA ASP A 112 3.37 -3.58 10.12
C ASP A 112 2.55 -3.03 11.31
N ASN A 113 2.01 -3.93 12.16
CA ASN A 113 1.17 -3.64 13.32
C ASN A 113 -0.26 -3.13 13.01
N GLY A 114 -0.77 -3.34 11.79
CA GLY A 114 -2.19 -3.35 11.51
C GLY A 114 -2.85 -2.06 11.05
N GLU A 115 -2.31 -0.88 11.28
CA GLU A 115 -3.01 0.37 10.94
C GLU A 115 -3.10 0.64 9.43
N ASN A 116 -2.14 0.14 8.67
CA ASN A 116 -2.02 0.39 7.23
C ASN A 116 -2.00 -0.90 6.40
N PHE A 117 -2.49 -1.99 6.97
CA PHE A 117 -2.49 -3.31 6.37
C PHE A 117 -3.83 -4.00 6.55
N THR A 118 -4.42 -4.47 5.47
CA THR A 118 -5.67 -5.25 5.50
C THR A 118 -5.58 -6.46 4.58
N LEU A 119 -6.31 -7.52 4.94
CA LEU A 119 -6.38 -8.77 4.17
C LEU A 119 -7.79 -9.00 3.63
N SER A 120 -7.89 -9.63 2.46
CA SER A 120 -9.15 -10.20 1.97
C SER A 120 -9.62 -11.34 2.88
N ALA A 121 -10.93 -11.64 2.82
CA ALA A 121 -11.53 -12.69 3.66
C ALA A 121 -10.94 -14.09 3.42
N ASP A 122 -10.49 -14.35 2.19
CA ASP A 122 -9.84 -15.61 1.79
C ASP A 122 -8.32 -15.61 2.00
N GLY A 123 -7.75 -14.49 2.46
CA GLY A 123 -6.33 -14.35 2.72
C GLY A 123 -5.43 -14.32 1.48
N THR A 124 -6.00 -14.19 0.27
CA THR A 124 -5.22 -14.16 -0.98
C THR A 124 -4.81 -12.76 -1.43
N GLU A 125 -5.37 -11.73 -0.82
CA GLU A 125 -5.06 -10.34 -1.16
C GLU A 125 -4.66 -9.56 0.09
N ALA A 126 -3.58 -8.78 -0.03
CA ALA A 126 -3.13 -7.83 0.98
C ALA A 126 -3.14 -6.41 0.42
N VAL A 127 -3.67 -5.49 1.20
CA VAL A 127 -3.64 -4.06 0.89
C VAL A 127 -2.76 -3.35 1.90
N THR A 128 -1.73 -2.68 1.42
CA THR A 128 -0.84 -1.83 2.22
C THR A 128 -1.01 -0.38 1.80
N LYS A 129 -1.12 0.54 2.76
CA LYS A 129 -1.16 1.98 2.51
C LYS A 129 -0.08 2.68 3.32
N ARG A 130 0.68 3.58 2.69
CA ARG A 130 1.73 4.35 3.37
C ARG A 130 1.81 5.77 2.82
N THR A 131 2.22 6.69 3.71
CA THR A 131 2.58 8.06 3.35
C THR A 131 4.06 8.23 3.64
N GLN A 132 4.83 8.64 2.64
CA GLN A 132 6.28 8.81 2.76
C GLN A 132 6.79 9.99 1.95
N LEU A 133 7.94 10.52 2.33
CA LEU A 133 8.69 11.46 1.51
C LEU A 133 9.50 10.67 0.48
N PRO A 134 9.32 10.90 -0.84
CA PRO A 134 10.13 10.23 -1.85
C PRO A 134 11.61 10.56 -1.65
N LYS A 135 12.47 9.55 -1.67
CA LYS A 135 13.90 9.74 -1.66
C LYS A 135 14.40 9.85 -3.10
N ASP A 136 14.99 10.99 -3.45
CA ASP A 136 15.42 11.30 -4.82
C ASP A 136 14.28 11.12 -5.85
N GLY A 137 13.05 11.42 -5.45
CA GLY A 137 11.85 11.22 -6.25
C GLY A 137 11.38 9.76 -6.35
N VAL A 138 11.99 8.82 -5.63
CA VAL A 138 11.62 7.40 -5.65
C VAL A 138 10.75 7.03 -4.46
N ILE A 139 9.67 6.31 -4.73
CA ILE A 139 8.92 5.51 -3.75
C ILE A 139 9.14 4.03 -4.04
N GLU A 140 9.16 3.20 -3.01
CA GLU A 140 9.41 1.76 -3.14
C GLU A 140 8.78 0.97 -2.00
N ASN A 141 8.45 -0.28 -2.27
CA ASN A 141 8.06 -1.26 -1.25
C ASN A 141 8.62 -2.63 -1.60
N PHE A 142 9.06 -3.37 -0.57
CA PHE A 142 9.63 -4.69 -0.72
C PHE A 142 9.02 -5.68 0.26
N TRP A 143 8.70 -6.85 -0.25
CA TRP A 143 8.31 -8.04 0.49
C TRP A 143 9.51 -8.97 0.68
N THR A 144 9.43 -9.80 1.70
CA THR A 144 10.45 -10.83 1.96
C THR A 144 9.78 -12.18 1.84
N ILE A 145 10.38 -13.11 1.09
CA ILE A 145 9.92 -14.50 1.01
C ILE A 145 10.01 -15.12 2.40
N ALA A 146 8.88 -15.63 2.88
CA ALA A 146 8.73 -16.33 4.15
C ALA A 146 8.45 -17.83 3.93
N PRO A 147 8.65 -18.70 4.94
CA PRO A 147 8.16 -20.06 4.90
C PRO A 147 6.66 -20.11 4.62
N GLY A 148 6.23 -21.01 3.72
CA GLY A 148 4.83 -21.15 3.35
C GLY A 148 4.31 -20.15 2.32
N ASP A 149 5.16 -19.26 1.79
CA ASP A 149 4.80 -18.42 0.65
C ASP A 149 4.48 -19.27 -0.58
N PRO A 150 3.36 -19.00 -1.28
CA PRO A 150 2.93 -19.80 -2.39
C PRO A 150 3.78 -19.54 -3.64
N PRO A 151 4.28 -20.59 -4.34
CA PRO A 151 4.81 -20.42 -5.68
C PRO A 151 3.68 -20.15 -6.69
N GLY A 152 4.03 -19.56 -7.83
CA GLY A 152 3.12 -19.29 -8.93
C GLY A 152 2.98 -17.81 -9.26
N LYS A 153 1.92 -17.47 -9.98
CA LYS A 153 1.67 -16.11 -10.48
C LYS A 153 1.13 -15.20 -9.38
N HIS A 154 1.72 -14.03 -9.27
CA HIS A 154 1.35 -12.96 -8.36
C HIS A 154 1.13 -11.67 -9.13
N ILE A 155 0.37 -10.75 -8.55
CA ILE A 155 0.13 -9.42 -9.14
C ILE A 155 0.27 -8.38 -8.05
N ILE A 156 0.95 -7.27 -8.36
CA ILE A 156 0.95 -6.06 -7.53
C ILE A 156 0.39 -4.90 -8.31
N TYR A 157 -0.65 -4.25 -7.75
CA TYR A 157 -1.13 -2.95 -8.22
C TYR A 157 -0.66 -1.87 -7.27
N VAL A 158 -0.11 -0.78 -7.80
CA VAL A 158 0.32 0.38 -7.02
C VAL A 158 -0.46 1.60 -7.45
N TYR A 159 -1.04 2.28 -6.47
CA TYR A 159 -1.79 3.52 -6.66
C TYR A 159 -1.10 4.64 -5.88
N VAL A 160 -1.06 5.83 -6.46
CA VAL A 160 -0.67 7.06 -5.79
C VAL A 160 -1.81 8.05 -5.94
N ASP A 161 -2.31 8.58 -4.83
CA ASP A 161 -3.49 9.46 -4.80
C ASP A 161 -4.65 8.88 -5.64
N ASP A 162 -4.93 7.56 -5.47
CA ASP A 162 -5.94 6.76 -6.16
C ASP A 162 -5.74 6.57 -7.68
N HIS A 163 -4.65 7.05 -8.27
CA HIS A 163 -4.28 6.77 -9.65
C HIS A 163 -3.40 5.52 -9.74
N LEU A 164 -3.75 4.58 -10.61
CA LEU A 164 -2.92 3.40 -10.88
C LEU A 164 -1.62 3.84 -11.55
N VAL A 165 -0.49 3.62 -10.88
CA VAL A 165 0.85 4.01 -11.35
C VAL A 165 1.76 2.81 -11.62
N GLY A 166 1.39 1.61 -11.17
CA GLY A 166 2.11 0.36 -11.42
C GLY A 166 1.18 -0.84 -11.45
N ASN A 167 1.40 -1.72 -12.42
CA ASN A 167 0.78 -3.05 -12.53
C ASN A 167 1.89 -4.04 -12.85
N PHE A 168 2.22 -4.91 -11.89
CA PHE A 168 3.35 -5.83 -11.98
C PHE A 168 2.85 -7.28 -11.83
N GLU A 169 2.89 -8.03 -12.93
CA GLU A 169 2.68 -9.47 -12.94
C GLU A 169 4.03 -10.16 -12.84
N PHE A 170 4.16 -11.11 -11.91
CA PHE A 170 5.40 -11.84 -11.70
C PHE A 170 5.12 -13.27 -11.24
N GLU A 171 6.15 -14.09 -11.25
CA GLU A 171 6.07 -15.49 -10.83
C GLU A 171 7.08 -15.80 -9.73
N ILE A 172 6.61 -16.32 -8.60
CA ILE A 172 7.49 -16.94 -7.60
C ILE A 172 7.74 -18.37 -8.03
N VAL A 173 9.03 -18.68 -8.28
CA VAL A 173 9.46 -19.97 -8.82
C VAL A 173 10.29 -20.74 -7.81
N PRO A 174 10.06 -22.06 -7.63
CA PRO A 174 10.93 -22.89 -6.83
C PRO A 174 12.37 -22.76 -7.31
N LYS A 175 13.33 -22.74 -6.38
CA LYS A 175 14.75 -22.77 -6.73
C LYS A 175 15.01 -24.08 -7.46
N GLY A 176 15.20 -24.02 -8.77
CA GLY A 176 15.52 -25.21 -9.55
C GLY A 176 16.78 -25.87 -8.99
N ASN A 177 16.72 -27.15 -8.71
CA ASN A 177 17.93 -27.94 -8.60
C ASN A 177 18.70 -27.73 -9.92
N ARG A 178 19.86 -27.10 -9.85
CA ARG A 178 20.83 -27.26 -10.94
C ARG A 178 21.14 -28.76 -10.98
N GLU A 179 20.49 -29.51 -11.88
CA GLU A 179 20.98 -30.82 -12.25
C GLU A 179 22.43 -30.62 -12.62
N VAL A 180 23.30 -31.23 -11.86
CA VAL A 180 24.71 -31.46 -12.22
C VAL A 180 24.67 -32.46 -13.38
N LYS A 181 24.25 -32.04 -14.58
CA LYS A 181 24.50 -32.74 -15.82
C LYS A 181 25.94 -32.45 -16.22
N GLY A 182 26.84 -33.34 -15.86
CA GLY A 182 28.17 -33.27 -16.36
C GLY A 182 29.23 -33.96 -15.51
N ARG A 183 29.09 -35.27 -15.31
CA ARG A 183 30.26 -36.16 -15.08
C ARG A 183 29.87 -37.61 -15.15
N GLU A 184 29.52 -38.04 -16.36
CA GLU A 184 29.56 -39.47 -16.68
C GLU A 184 29.73 -39.61 -18.19
N GLN A 185 30.94 -39.48 -18.65
CA GLN A 185 31.48 -40.05 -19.90
C GLN A 185 32.99 -39.75 -19.96
N LEU A 186 33.78 -40.42 -19.16
CA LEU A 186 35.20 -40.65 -19.49
C LEU A 186 35.72 -41.78 -18.59
N GLY A 187 35.64 -42.98 -19.13
CA GLY A 187 36.22 -44.13 -18.47
C GLY A 187 35.82 -45.47 -19.06
N LYS A 188 36.14 -45.70 -20.35
CA LYS A 188 36.38 -47.04 -20.89
C LYS A 188 37.15 -46.91 -22.20
N ILE A 189 38.44 -47.04 -22.12
CA ILE A 189 39.30 -47.71 -23.10
C ILE A 189 40.25 -48.56 -22.28
#